data_b232cba0b9ac86aef33aafda1924fb8c
#
_entry.id   b232cba0b9ac86aef33aafda1924fb8c
#
_cell.length_a   1.000
_cell.length_b   1.000
_cell.length_c   1.000
_cell.angle_alpha   90.00
_cell.angle_beta   90.00
_cell.angle_gamma   90.00
#
_symmetry.space_group_name_H-M   'P 1'
#
loop_
_entity.id
_entity.type
_entity.pdbx_description
1 polymer ?
#
loop_
_entity_poly.entity_id
_entity_poly.type
_entity_poly.pdbx_seq_one_letter_code
_entity_poly.pdbx_strand_id
1 'polypeptide(L)'
;MFRRGKVRDTFILDDGSLLMVATDRLSAFDVVLPDPIPEKGRTLTQISRWWFERTGHIVANHLRPDRPDAVPPAIWVEWRERSMRCALAERIDIECVVRGHLSGSGWKEYRDRGTLAGEPLPPRLRESSPLPELRFTPATKNDSGHDVNISRAELAEKVGADLAGRLERISLELFRHAAALCIGRGIILADTKFEFGMIDGHLCLIDEIFTPDSSRFWDAAEWREGQAAVSFDKQPVRDYLETLDWDKRPPGPKLPPEVILATTERYRQAARRICGIEP
;
A
#
# COMPACT_ATOMS: atom_id res chain seq x y z
N MET A 1 -10.95 5.25 -20.94
CA MET A 1 -10.65 4.83 -19.56
C MET A 1 -10.63 3.31 -19.55
N PHE A 2 -9.57 2.71 -19.02
CA PHE A 2 -9.41 1.25 -18.93
C PHE A 2 -10.05 0.67 -17.67
N ARG A 3 -9.78 1.28 -16.52
CA ARG A 3 -10.33 0.86 -15.23
C ARG A 3 -10.51 2.06 -14.30
N ARG A 4 -11.63 2.11 -13.59
CA ARG A 4 -11.83 3.01 -12.47
C ARG A 4 -11.74 2.24 -11.16
N GLY A 5 -10.69 2.51 -10.38
CA GLY A 5 -10.51 1.92 -9.05
C GLY A 5 -11.13 2.78 -7.94
N LYS A 6 -11.05 2.31 -6.69
CA LYS A 6 -11.52 3.06 -5.51
C LYS A 6 -10.84 4.43 -5.38
N VAL A 7 -9.52 4.48 -5.63
CA VAL A 7 -8.69 5.69 -5.43
C VAL A 7 -7.79 6.01 -6.63
N ARG A 8 -7.82 5.21 -7.70
CA ARG A 8 -6.97 5.35 -8.86
C ARG A 8 -7.75 5.07 -10.13
N ASP A 9 -7.53 5.88 -11.16
CA ASP A 9 -8.08 5.68 -12.49
C ASP A 9 -6.95 5.30 -13.45
N THR A 10 -7.20 4.35 -14.35
CA THR A 10 -6.19 3.84 -15.30
C THR A 10 -6.71 3.99 -16.71
N PHE A 11 -5.84 4.46 -17.60
CA PHE A 11 -6.12 4.66 -19.03
C PHE A 11 -5.11 3.86 -19.85
N ILE A 12 -5.54 3.30 -20.98
CA ILE A 12 -4.62 2.76 -21.99
C ILE A 12 -4.24 3.89 -22.93
N LEU A 13 -2.95 4.06 -23.18
CA LEU A 13 -2.40 4.98 -24.15
C LEU A 13 -2.31 4.32 -25.54
N ASP A 14 -2.04 5.11 -26.55
CA ASP A 14 -1.97 4.69 -27.97
C ASP A 14 -0.86 3.64 -28.25
N ASP A 15 0.18 3.61 -27.43
CA ASP A 15 1.28 2.64 -27.49
C ASP A 15 1.06 1.38 -26.64
N GLY A 16 -0.15 1.18 -26.12
CA GLY A 16 -0.51 0.05 -25.26
C GLY A 16 -0.03 0.16 -23.82
N SER A 17 0.72 1.21 -23.46
CA SER A 17 1.09 1.45 -22.06
C SER A 17 -0.09 1.99 -21.25
N LEU A 18 0.02 1.96 -19.93
CA LEU A 18 -0.97 2.48 -19.00
C LEU A 18 -0.58 3.86 -18.49
N LEU A 19 -1.54 4.76 -18.36
CA LEU A 19 -1.45 5.95 -17.53
C LEU A 19 -2.29 5.71 -16.27
N MET A 20 -1.63 5.53 -15.13
CA MET A 20 -2.25 5.35 -13.82
C MET A 20 -2.33 6.68 -13.10
N VAL A 21 -3.54 7.17 -12.86
CA VAL A 21 -3.80 8.48 -12.23
C VAL A 21 -4.29 8.26 -10.81
N ALA A 22 -3.47 8.60 -9.81
CA ALA A 22 -3.88 8.59 -8.42
C ALA A 22 -4.77 9.82 -8.15
N THR A 23 -5.95 9.57 -7.60
CA THR A 23 -6.92 10.61 -7.27
C THR A 23 -6.87 10.98 -5.81
N ASP A 24 -7.50 12.07 -5.45
CA ASP A 24 -7.66 12.50 -4.05
C ASP A 24 -8.81 11.76 -3.35
N ARG A 25 -9.50 10.84 -4.04
CA ARG A 25 -10.49 9.97 -3.40
C ARG A 25 -9.86 9.16 -2.28
N LEU A 26 -10.58 9.02 -1.18
CA LEU A 26 -10.20 8.18 -0.06
C LEU A 26 -11.16 7.00 0.08
N SER A 27 -10.61 5.83 0.33
CA SER A 27 -11.38 4.64 0.71
C SER A 27 -11.00 4.18 2.12
N ALA A 28 -12.01 3.98 2.96
CA ALA A 28 -11.88 3.38 4.27
C ALA A 28 -12.95 2.31 4.47
N PHE A 29 -12.59 1.17 5.09
CA PHE A 29 -13.50 0.01 5.24
C PHE A 29 -14.12 -0.44 3.90
N ASP A 30 -13.34 -0.40 2.82
CA ASP A 30 -13.75 -0.70 1.45
C ASP A 30 -14.80 0.23 0.81
N VAL A 31 -15.20 1.28 1.50
CA VAL A 31 -16.12 2.31 1.01
C VAL A 31 -15.34 3.54 0.56
N VAL A 32 -15.64 4.04 -0.65
CA VAL A 32 -15.12 5.33 -1.12
C VAL A 32 -15.93 6.44 -0.44
N LEU A 33 -15.23 7.33 0.26
CA LEU A 33 -15.84 8.46 0.95
C LEU A 33 -16.16 9.59 -0.02
N PRO A 34 -17.19 10.42 0.25
CA PRO A 34 -17.60 11.50 -0.65
C PRO A 34 -16.57 12.64 -0.74
N ASP A 35 -15.84 12.90 0.35
CA ASP A 35 -14.92 14.02 0.44
C ASP A 35 -13.50 13.59 0.05
N PRO A 36 -12.83 14.31 -0.88
CA PRO A 36 -11.45 14.04 -1.25
C PRO A 36 -10.49 14.53 -0.17
N ILE A 37 -9.31 13.93 -0.12
CA ILE A 37 -8.18 14.41 0.68
C ILE A 37 -7.23 15.17 -0.26
N PRO A 38 -7.13 16.49 -0.14
CA PRO A 38 -6.31 17.32 -1.02
C PRO A 38 -4.87 16.81 -1.12
N GLU A 39 -4.32 16.82 -2.34
CA GLU A 39 -2.94 16.42 -2.67
C GLU A 39 -2.60 14.95 -2.41
N LYS A 40 -3.54 14.12 -1.93
CA LYS A 40 -3.31 12.71 -1.65
C LYS A 40 -2.73 11.97 -2.87
N GLY A 41 -3.37 12.11 -4.04
CA GLY A 41 -2.95 11.42 -5.25
C GLY A 41 -1.53 11.82 -5.67
N ARG A 42 -1.21 13.12 -5.60
CA ARG A 42 0.12 13.65 -5.87
C ARG A 42 1.16 13.07 -4.91
N THR A 43 0.89 13.14 -3.63
CA THR A 43 1.80 12.65 -2.57
C THR A 43 2.10 11.15 -2.72
N LEU A 44 1.08 10.33 -2.92
CA LEU A 44 1.25 8.88 -3.10
C LEU A 44 2.06 8.54 -4.36
N THR A 45 1.82 9.27 -5.47
CA THR A 45 2.57 9.07 -6.71
C THR A 45 4.05 9.42 -6.53
N GLN A 46 4.37 10.53 -5.87
CA GLN A 46 5.74 10.94 -5.61
C GLN A 46 6.47 9.93 -4.71
N ILE A 47 5.82 9.44 -3.65
CA ILE A 47 6.36 8.40 -2.78
C ILE A 47 6.62 7.10 -3.56
N SER A 48 5.66 6.62 -4.36
CA SER A 48 5.83 5.42 -5.18
C SER A 48 7.00 5.55 -6.17
N ARG A 49 7.08 6.66 -6.91
CA ARG A 49 8.20 6.92 -7.84
C ARG A 49 9.55 6.88 -7.12
N TRP A 50 9.66 7.55 -5.98
CA TRP A 50 10.87 7.59 -5.16
C TRP A 50 11.33 6.19 -4.73
N TRP A 51 10.40 5.31 -4.37
CA TRP A 51 10.70 3.94 -3.99
C TRP A 51 11.02 3.05 -5.18
N PHE A 52 10.30 3.16 -6.30
CA PHE A 52 10.59 2.39 -7.52
C PHE A 52 12.01 2.63 -8.02
N GLU A 53 12.49 3.87 -7.97
CA GLU A 53 13.88 4.20 -8.32
C GLU A 53 14.91 3.51 -7.41
N ARG A 54 14.58 3.33 -6.13
CA ARG A 54 15.49 2.77 -5.11
C ARG A 54 15.42 1.27 -4.96
N THR A 55 14.43 0.64 -5.52
CA THR A 55 14.23 -0.83 -5.43
C THR A 55 14.47 -1.55 -6.75
N GLY A 56 14.81 -0.83 -7.82
CA GLY A 56 15.04 -1.39 -9.15
C GLY A 56 16.20 -2.41 -9.23
N HIS A 57 17.11 -2.41 -8.28
CA HIS A 57 18.19 -3.38 -8.16
C HIS A 57 17.75 -4.71 -7.51
N ILE A 58 16.60 -4.73 -6.85
CA ILE A 58 16.01 -5.92 -6.22
C ILE A 58 15.09 -6.64 -7.21
N VAL A 59 14.21 -5.88 -7.86
CA VAL A 59 13.26 -6.38 -8.84
C VAL A 59 12.91 -5.30 -9.85
N ALA A 60 12.74 -5.65 -11.10
CA ALA A 60 12.23 -4.75 -12.12
C ALA A 60 10.82 -4.26 -11.75
N ASN A 61 10.43 -3.09 -12.27
CA ASN A 61 9.11 -2.53 -12.05
C ASN A 61 8.46 -2.06 -13.36
N HIS A 62 7.21 -1.73 -13.29
CA HIS A 62 6.39 -1.38 -14.44
C HIS A 62 6.55 0.06 -14.95
N LEU A 63 7.30 0.93 -14.25
CA LEU A 63 7.43 2.34 -14.67
C LEU A 63 8.04 2.46 -16.06
N ARG A 64 7.54 3.44 -16.80
CA ARG A 64 8.05 3.89 -18.10
C ARG A 64 8.27 5.40 -18.06
N PRO A 65 9.15 5.94 -18.91
CA PRO A 65 9.28 7.39 -19.07
C PRO A 65 7.94 8.04 -19.38
N ASP A 66 7.69 9.23 -18.85
CA ASP A 66 6.47 9.97 -19.09
C ASP A 66 6.32 10.32 -20.60
N ARG A 67 5.07 10.39 -21.04
CA ARG A 67 4.66 10.79 -22.40
C ARG A 67 3.64 11.93 -22.37
N PRO A 68 4.13 13.18 -22.22
CA PRO A 68 3.23 14.35 -22.17
C PRO A 68 2.37 14.52 -23.41
N ASP A 69 2.85 14.05 -24.56
CA ASP A 69 2.19 14.07 -25.86
C ASP A 69 1.03 13.10 -25.99
N ALA A 70 0.97 12.07 -25.13
CA ALA A 70 -0.08 11.03 -25.16
C ALA A 70 -1.42 11.48 -24.55
N VAL A 71 -1.47 12.68 -23.96
CA VAL A 71 -2.69 13.27 -23.40
C VAL A 71 -2.79 14.76 -23.78
N PRO A 72 -4.00 15.33 -23.83
CA PRO A 72 -4.16 16.76 -24.09
C PRO A 72 -3.35 17.61 -23.10
N PRO A 73 -2.68 18.70 -23.53
CA PRO A 73 -1.81 19.50 -22.67
C PRO A 73 -2.45 20.00 -21.37
N ALA A 74 -3.71 20.41 -21.42
CA ALA A 74 -4.46 20.84 -20.23
C ALA A 74 -4.62 19.73 -19.21
N ILE A 75 -4.87 18.50 -19.65
CA ILE A 75 -4.98 17.32 -18.80
C ILE A 75 -3.60 16.95 -18.23
N TRP A 76 -2.54 17.03 -19.06
CA TRP A 76 -1.19 16.72 -18.60
C TRP A 76 -0.72 17.66 -17.48
N VAL A 77 -1.01 18.95 -17.59
CA VAL A 77 -0.65 19.93 -16.53
C VAL A 77 -1.29 19.54 -15.19
N GLU A 78 -2.52 19.04 -15.19
CA GLU A 78 -3.23 18.60 -13.98
C GLU A 78 -2.73 17.24 -13.47
N TRP A 79 -2.41 16.30 -14.38
CA TRP A 79 -2.18 14.91 -14.01
C TRP A 79 -0.71 14.52 -13.82
N ARG A 80 0.25 15.26 -14.39
CA ARG A 80 1.69 14.92 -14.43
C ARG A 80 2.28 14.54 -13.07
N GLU A 81 1.83 15.19 -12.00
CA GLU A 81 2.36 14.99 -10.66
C GLU A 81 1.65 13.87 -9.87
N ARG A 82 0.47 13.46 -10.36
CA ARG A 82 -0.35 12.41 -9.75
C ARG A 82 -0.52 11.17 -10.63
N SER A 83 0.23 11.07 -11.71
CA SER A 83 0.17 9.93 -12.62
C SER A 83 1.53 9.26 -12.81
N MET A 84 1.48 7.99 -13.17
CA MET A 84 2.62 7.19 -13.60
C MET A 84 2.28 6.54 -14.93
N ARG A 85 3.18 6.66 -15.92
CA ARG A 85 3.11 5.82 -17.11
C ARG A 85 3.75 4.48 -16.79
N CYS A 86 3.04 3.40 -17.08
CA CYS A 86 3.43 2.05 -16.70
C CYS A 86 3.29 1.09 -17.89
N ALA A 87 4.11 0.05 -17.93
CA ALA A 87 3.86 -1.07 -18.82
C ALA A 87 2.59 -1.80 -18.42
N LEU A 88 1.86 -2.32 -19.41
CA LEU A 88 0.78 -3.27 -19.15
C LEU A 88 1.41 -4.60 -18.73
N ALA A 89 1.04 -5.07 -17.54
CA ALA A 89 1.49 -6.34 -16.98
C ALA A 89 0.35 -7.35 -16.92
N GLU A 90 0.65 -8.62 -17.11
CA GLU A 90 -0.23 -9.71 -16.71
C GLU A 90 -0.18 -9.83 -15.18
N ARG A 91 -1.24 -9.34 -14.50
CA ARG A 91 -1.29 -9.26 -13.03
C ARG A 91 -1.33 -10.65 -12.42
N ILE A 92 -0.56 -10.84 -11.35
CA ILE A 92 -0.67 -12.00 -10.47
C ILE A 92 -1.69 -11.63 -9.39
N ASP A 93 -2.79 -12.40 -9.28
CA ASP A 93 -3.92 -12.10 -8.37
C ASP A 93 -3.62 -12.50 -6.91
N ILE A 94 -2.47 -12.03 -6.44
CA ILE A 94 -1.96 -12.21 -5.09
C ILE A 94 -1.50 -10.87 -4.53
N GLU A 95 -1.96 -10.53 -3.33
CA GLU A 95 -1.35 -9.49 -2.50
C GLU A 95 -0.23 -10.09 -1.66
N CYS A 96 0.99 -9.63 -1.88
CA CYS A 96 2.18 -10.08 -1.15
C CYS A 96 2.39 -9.18 0.07
N VAL A 97 1.86 -9.58 1.22
CA VAL A 97 1.97 -8.80 2.46
C VAL A 97 3.17 -9.26 3.28
N VAL A 98 4.01 -8.31 3.70
CA VAL A 98 5.11 -8.56 4.64
C VAL A 98 4.87 -7.78 5.92
N ARG A 99 5.06 -8.45 7.05
CA ARG A 99 4.88 -7.87 8.39
C ARG A 99 6.15 -7.98 9.22
N GLY A 100 6.56 -6.86 9.79
CA GLY A 100 7.62 -6.79 10.80
C GLY A 100 7.05 -6.59 12.21
N HIS A 101 5.79 -6.18 12.33
CA HIS A 101 5.12 -5.93 13.60
C HIS A 101 3.68 -6.46 13.58
N LEU A 102 3.15 -6.74 14.77
CA LEU A 102 1.74 -7.14 14.96
C LEU A 102 0.83 -5.92 14.91
N SER A 103 0.09 -5.76 13.83
CA SER A 103 -0.86 -4.65 13.65
C SER A 103 -2.07 -5.04 12.82
N GLY A 104 -3.12 -4.24 12.90
CA GLY A 104 -4.32 -4.38 12.08
C GLY A 104 -4.94 -5.78 12.14
N SER A 105 -5.18 -6.40 10.97
CA SER A 105 -5.76 -7.76 10.90
C SER A 105 -4.87 -8.83 11.53
N GLY A 106 -3.53 -8.68 11.43
CA GLY A 106 -2.58 -9.62 12.05
C GLY A 106 -2.65 -9.59 13.58
N TRP A 107 -2.78 -8.41 14.19
CA TRP A 107 -3.01 -8.29 15.62
C TRP A 107 -4.34 -8.91 16.05
N LYS A 108 -5.43 -8.66 15.30
CA LYS A 108 -6.75 -9.24 15.58
C LYS A 108 -6.69 -10.78 15.57
N GLU A 109 -6.07 -11.36 14.52
CA GLU A 109 -5.91 -12.81 14.41
C GLU A 109 -5.10 -13.37 15.58
N TYR A 110 -3.95 -12.75 15.88
CA TYR A 110 -3.11 -13.21 16.99
C TYR A 110 -3.82 -13.14 18.34
N ARG A 111 -4.49 -12.05 18.65
CA ARG A 111 -5.26 -11.89 19.90
C ARG A 111 -6.33 -12.97 20.05
N ASP A 112 -7.00 -13.34 18.98
CA ASP A 112 -8.13 -14.26 19.00
C ASP A 112 -7.70 -15.73 18.90
N ARG A 113 -6.55 -16.03 18.25
CA ARG A 113 -6.13 -17.39 17.89
C ARG A 113 -4.68 -17.73 18.22
N GLY A 114 -3.84 -16.76 18.56
CA GLY A 114 -2.41 -16.96 18.76
C GLY A 114 -1.63 -17.23 17.46
N THR A 115 -2.23 -16.97 16.29
CA THR A 115 -1.66 -17.25 14.96
C THR A 115 -1.53 -15.98 14.13
N LEU A 116 -0.73 -16.05 13.06
CA LEU A 116 -0.63 -15.06 12.01
C LEU A 116 -0.62 -15.78 10.66
N ALA A 117 -1.61 -15.52 9.81
CA ALA A 117 -1.88 -16.27 8.57
C ALA A 117 -1.93 -17.81 8.81
N GLY A 118 -2.56 -18.21 9.93
CA GLY A 118 -2.68 -19.61 10.34
C GLY A 118 -1.44 -20.21 11.02
N GLU A 119 -0.28 -19.55 10.97
CA GLU A 119 0.95 -20.02 11.62
C GLU A 119 1.02 -19.57 13.09
N PRO A 120 1.36 -20.44 14.06
CA PRO A 120 1.46 -20.05 15.45
C PRO A 120 2.60 -19.05 15.70
N LEU A 121 2.36 -18.09 16.58
CA LEU A 121 3.35 -17.14 17.07
C LEU A 121 3.66 -17.39 18.55
N PRO A 122 4.83 -16.93 19.05
CA PRO A 122 5.16 -16.99 20.47
C PRO A 122 4.09 -16.32 21.34
N PRO A 123 3.84 -16.86 22.55
CA PRO A 123 2.87 -16.27 23.47
C PRO A 123 3.37 -14.92 24.02
N ARG A 124 2.45 -14.10 24.52
CA ARG A 124 2.69 -12.80 25.18
C ARG A 124 3.11 -11.65 24.25
N LEU A 125 3.00 -11.78 22.94
CA LEU A 125 3.10 -10.62 22.06
C LEU A 125 1.89 -9.70 22.32
N ARG A 126 2.12 -8.41 22.18
CA ARG A 126 1.12 -7.35 22.38
C ARG A 126 0.86 -6.61 21.08
N GLU A 127 -0.12 -5.75 21.09
CA GLU A 127 -0.34 -4.86 19.94
C GLU A 127 0.93 -4.07 19.62
N SER A 128 1.23 -3.88 18.37
CA SER A 128 2.45 -3.27 17.84
C SER A 128 3.79 -3.92 18.24
N SER A 129 3.79 -5.10 18.89
CA SER A 129 5.03 -5.85 19.14
C SER A 129 5.78 -6.12 17.83
N PRO A 130 7.12 -5.99 17.83
CA PRO A 130 7.92 -6.51 16.74
C PRO A 130 7.76 -8.04 16.66
N LEU A 131 7.69 -8.56 15.45
CA LEU A 131 7.71 -9.99 15.22
C LEU A 131 9.12 -10.54 15.38
N PRO A 132 9.31 -11.75 15.92
CA PRO A 132 10.64 -12.37 16.05
C PRO A 132 11.40 -12.47 14.72
N GLU A 133 10.66 -12.63 13.63
CA GLU A 133 11.13 -12.60 12.25
C GLU A 133 10.09 -11.98 11.35
N LEU A 134 10.51 -11.49 10.17
CA LEU A 134 9.58 -11.01 9.17
C LEU A 134 8.64 -12.12 8.73
N ARG A 135 7.35 -11.81 8.64
CA ARG A 135 6.33 -12.76 8.18
C ARG A 135 5.81 -12.35 6.81
N PHE A 136 5.86 -13.30 5.88
CA PHE A 136 5.18 -13.20 4.59
C PHE A 136 3.80 -13.82 4.74
N THR A 137 2.76 -13.02 4.56
CA THR A 137 1.35 -13.40 4.77
C THR A 137 0.55 -13.05 3.52
N PRO A 138 0.59 -13.88 2.47
CA PRO A 138 -0.08 -13.59 1.22
C PRO A 138 -1.60 -13.59 1.36
N ALA A 139 -2.27 -12.84 0.49
CA ALA A 139 -3.72 -12.86 0.36
C ALA A 139 -4.12 -12.98 -1.12
N THR A 140 -5.27 -13.55 -1.40
CA THR A 140 -5.86 -13.47 -2.75
C THR A 140 -6.29 -12.05 -3.02
N LYS A 141 -6.05 -11.58 -4.26
CA LYS A 141 -6.60 -10.31 -4.70
C LYS A 141 -7.93 -10.56 -5.40
N ASN A 142 -9.00 -10.06 -4.80
CA ASN A 142 -10.33 -10.18 -5.36
C ASN A 142 -10.76 -8.84 -5.99
N ASP A 143 -11.31 -8.89 -7.21
CA ASP A 143 -11.87 -7.68 -7.84
C ASP A 143 -13.20 -7.26 -7.20
N SER A 144 -13.83 -8.15 -6.46
CA SER A 144 -15.05 -7.90 -5.67
C SER A 144 -14.97 -8.63 -4.32
N GLY A 145 -15.31 -7.92 -3.23
CA GLY A 145 -15.25 -8.46 -1.87
C GLY A 145 -13.94 -8.13 -1.16
N HIS A 146 -13.64 -8.86 -0.09
CA HIS A 146 -12.43 -8.69 0.70
C HIS A 146 -11.35 -9.66 0.24
N ASP A 147 -10.10 -9.22 0.31
CA ASP A 147 -8.93 -10.07 0.13
C ASP A 147 -8.87 -11.07 1.29
N VAL A 148 -8.60 -12.33 0.96
CA VAL A 148 -8.57 -13.43 1.92
C VAL A 148 -7.14 -13.89 2.13
N ASN A 149 -6.68 -13.88 3.39
CA ASN A 149 -5.37 -14.44 3.72
C ASN A 149 -5.31 -15.91 3.33
N ILE A 150 -4.21 -16.30 2.72
CA ILE A 150 -3.91 -17.68 2.34
C ILE A 150 -2.59 -18.13 2.95
N SER A 151 -2.43 -19.42 3.13
CA SER A 151 -1.18 -20.02 3.56
C SER A 151 -0.15 -20.02 2.41
N ARG A 152 1.14 -20.23 2.75
CA ARG A 152 2.19 -20.44 1.75
C ARG A 152 1.93 -21.67 0.86
N ALA A 153 1.33 -22.73 1.40
CA ALA A 153 0.95 -23.92 0.66
C ALA A 153 -0.14 -23.60 -0.39
N GLU A 154 -1.21 -22.91 0.01
CA GLU A 154 -2.26 -22.47 -0.91
C GLU A 154 -1.74 -21.50 -1.97
N LEU A 155 -0.78 -20.63 -1.62
CA LEU A 155 -0.09 -19.80 -2.61
C LEU A 155 0.63 -20.65 -3.64
N ALA A 156 1.41 -21.65 -3.19
CA ALA A 156 2.14 -22.55 -4.09
C ALA A 156 1.20 -23.38 -5.00
N GLU A 157 0.04 -23.78 -4.49
CA GLU A 157 -1.01 -24.44 -5.29
C GLU A 157 -1.57 -23.53 -6.39
N LYS A 158 -1.76 -22.22 -6.07
CA LYS A 158 -2.34 -21.25 -7.01
C LYS A 158 -1.39 -20.81 -8.12
N VAL A 159 -0.14 -20.54 -7.79
CA VAL A 159 0.81 -19.92 -8.75
C VAL A 159 2.01 -20.83 -9.08
N GLY A 160 2.09 -22.01 -8.50
CA GLY A 160 3.25 -22.92 -8.60
C GLY A 160 4.33 -22.58 -7.56
N ALA A 161 5.04 -23.63 -7.11
CA ALA A 161 6.02 -23.50 -6.01
C ALA A 161 7.19 -22.54 -6.33
N ASP A 162 7.67 -22.53 -7.57
CA ASP A 162 8.76 -21.66 -7.99
C ASP A 162 8.38 -20.18 -7.92
N LEU A 163 7.24 -19.80 -8.49
CA LEU A 163 6.75 -18.42 -8.45
C LEU A 163 6.40 -17.99 -7.02
N ALA A 164 5.77 -18.86 -6.23
CA ALA A 164 5.47 -18.60 -4.82
C ALA A 164 6.74 -18.29 -4.02
N GLY A 165 7.79 -19.10 -4.17
CA GLY A 165 9.08 -18.86 -3.53
C GLY A 165 9.78 -17.57 -3.98
N ARG A 166 9.64 -17.20 -5.26
CA ARG A 166 10.16 -15.93 -5.80
C ARG A 166 9.43 -14.73 -5.22
N LEU A 167 8.08 -14.77 -5.15
CA LEU A 167 7.24 -13.72 -4.59
C LEU A 167 7.60 -13.48 -3.12
N GLU A 168 7.71 -14.54 -2.31
CA GLU A 168 8.10 -14.44 -0.91
C GLU A 168 9.49 -13.82 -0.75
N ARG A 169 10.51 -14.39 -1.40
CA ARG A 169 11.89 -13.92 -1.30
C ARG A 169 12.03 -12.45 -1.67
N ILE A 170 11.48 -12.04 -2.80
CA ILE A 170 11.56 -10.66 -3.29
C ILE A 170 10.81 -9.71 -2.34
N SER A 171 9.63 -10.09 -1.87
CA SER A 171 8.85 -9.27 -0.93
C SER A 171 9.59 -9.05 0.40
N LEU A 172 10.21 -10.10 0.95
CA LEU A 172 11.02 -10.00 2.17
C LEU A 172 12.26 -9.12 1.96
N GLU A 173 12.91 -9.22 0.80
CA GLU A 173 14.08 -8.40 0.45
C GLU A 173 13.72 -6.92 0.30
N LEU A 174 12.64 -6.62 -0.42
CA LEU A 174 12.09 -5.26 -0.53
C LEU A 174 11.78 -4.67 0.84
N PHE A 175 11.12 -5.45 1.71
CA PHE A 175 10.79 -4.99 3.06
C PHE A 175 12.04 -4.68 3.89
N ARG A 176 13.05 -5.57 3.90
CA ARG A 176 14.30 -5.34 4.64
C ARG A 176 15.00 -4.07 4.16
N HIS A 177 15.08 -3.88 2.85
CA HIS A 177 15.68 -2.69 2.25
C HIS A 177 14.95 -1.40 2.69
N ALA A 178 13.63 -1.39 2.60
CA ALA A 178 12.83 -0.23 3.00
C ALA A 178 12.87 0.03 4.52
N ALA A 179 12.79 -1.02 5.34
CA ALA A 179 12.86 -0.90 6.79
C ALA A 179 14.20 -0.32 7.25
N ALA A 180 15.32 -0.71 6.63
CA ALA A 180 16.63 -0.15 6.91
C ALA A 180 16.73 1.35 6.57
N LEU A 181 16.14 1.79 5.46
CA LEU A 181 16.07 3.21 5.11
C LEU A 181 15.16 4.00 6.05
N CYS A 182 14.02 3.44 6.42
CA CYS A 182 13.04 4.07 7.30
C CYS A 182 13.58 4.27 8.72
N ILE A 183 14.23 3.26 9.30
CA ILE A 183 14.75 3.36 10.67
C ILE A 183 15.84 4.43 10.80
N GLY A 184 16.65 4.61 9.77
CA GLY A 184 17.63 5.70 9.71
C GLY A 184 17.00 7.10 9.69
N ARG A 185 15.69 7.19 9.48
CA ARG A 185 14.88 8.42 9.48
C ARG A 185 13.91 8.50 10.67
N GLY A 186 14.08 7.64 11.66
CA GLY A 186 13.20 7.58 12.84
C GLY A 186 11.80 7.07 12.53
N ILE A 187 11.65 6.19 11.53
CA ILE A 187 10.37 5.61 11.11
C ILE A 187 10.45 4.09 11.21
N ILE A 188 9.41 3.48 11.75
CA ILE A 188 9.19 2.04 11.74
C ILE A 188 8.28 1.70 10.58
N LEU A 189 8.73 0.83 9.66
CA LEU A 189 7.87 0.16 8.69
C LEU A 189 7.27 -1.08 9.36
N ALA A 190 5.99 -1.04 9.67
CA ALA A 190 5.34 -2.12 10.41
C ALA A 190 4.90 -3.26 9.50
N ASP A 191 4.25 -2.94 8.41
CA ASP A 191 3.85 -3.87 7.35
C ASP A 191 3.70 -3.14 6.01
N THR A 192 3.69 -3.92 4.95
CA THR A 192 3.44 -3.43 3.59
C THR A 192 2.82 -4.53 2.74
N LYS A 193 2.14 -4.13 1.67
CA LYS A 193 1.67 -5.04 0.62
C LYS A 193 2.27 -4.66 -0.73
N PHE A 194 2.61 -5.68 -1.51
CA PHE A 194 3.09 -5.55 -2.88
C PHE A 194 2.15 -6.26 -3.84
N GLU A 195 2.12 -5.77 -5.06
CA GLU A 195 1.50 -6.42 -6.20
C GLU A 195 2.55 -6.70 -7.27
N PHE A 196 2.45 -7.86 -7.89
CA PHE A 196 3.36 -8.29 -8.94
C PHE A 196 2.61 -8.65 -10.21
N GLY A 197 3.32 -8.60 -11.33
CA GLY A 197 2.82 -9.04 -12.62
C GLY A 197 3.95 -9.47 -13.53
N MET A 198 3.61 -10.11 -14.64
CA MET A 198 4.55 -10.50 -15.68
C MET A 198 4.57 -9.44 -16.78
N ILE A 199 5.75 -8.99 -17.18
CA ILE A 199 5.99 -8.09 -18.32
C ILE A 199 7.05 -8.76 -19.17
N ASP A 200 6.72 -9.09 -20.40
CA ASP A 200 7.63 -9.80 -21.33
C ASP A 200 8.26 -11.07 -20.72
N GLY A 201 7.47 -11.85 -19.96
CA GLY A 201 7.93 -13.05 -19.28
C GLY A 201 8.77 -12.82 -18.02
N HIS A 202 8.96 -11.59 -17.58
CA HIS A 202 9.73 -11.23 -16.39
C HIS A 202 8.82 -10.79 -15.24
N LEU A 203 9.12 -11.27 -14.03
CA LEU A 203 8.41 -10.86 -12.83
C LEU A 203 8.77 -9.40 -12.48
N CYS A 204 7.76 -8.56 -12.40
CA CYS A 204 7.89 -7.12 -12.13
C CYS A 204 6.99 -6.69 -10.98
N LEU A 205 7.45 -5.71 -10.21
CA LEU A 205 6.65 -5.02 -9.21
C LEU A 205 5.72 -4.03 -9.92
N ILE A 206 4.44 -4.05 -9.56
CA ILE A 206 3.41 -3.21 -10.16
C ILE A 206 2.62 -2.43 -9.10
N ASP A 207 1.68 -1.60 -9.53
CA ASP A 207 0.79 -0.78 -8.73
C ASP A 207 1.52 0.33 -7.98
N GLU A 208 1.46 0.38 -6.67
CA GLU A 208 2.18 1.32 -5.80
C GLU A 208 3.02 0.57 -4.78
N ILE A 209 4.08 1.20 -4.28
CA ILE A 209 4.90 0.60 -3.25
C ILE A 209 5.22 1.58 -2.11
N PHE A 210 5.21 1.06 -0.88
CA PHE A 210 5.62 1.78 0.31
C PHE A 210 4.96 3.16 0.47
N THR A 211 3.70 3.26 0.05
CA THR A 211 2.88 4.44 0.31
C THR A 211 2.11 4.27 1.62
N PRO A 212 1.63 5.35 2.22
CA PRO A 212 0.72 5.27 3.36
C PRO A 212 -0.59 4.49 3.09
N ASP A 213 -0.96 4.27 1.82
CA ASP A 213 -2.12 3.45 1.47
C ASP A 213 -1.79 1.95 1.39
N SER A 214 -0.56 1.59 1.04
CA SER A 214 -0.08 0.19 0.95
C SER A 214 0.72 -0.27 2.17
N SER A 215 1.10 0.63 3.07
CA SER A 215 2.03 0.35 4.19
C SER A 215 1.63 1.09 5.45
N ARG A 216 2.02 0.55 6.62
CA ARG A 216 1.96 1.25 7.90
C ARG A 216 3.35 1.74 8.28
N PHE A 217 3.46 3.05 8.40
CA PHE A 217 4.64 3.73 8.88
C PHE A 217 4.34 4.37 10.23
N TRP A 218 5.18 4.14 11.22
CA TRP A 218 5.03 4.67 12.57
C TRP A 218 6.19 5.58 12.93
N ASP A 219 5.92 6.58 13.75
CA ASP A 219 6.98 7.37 14.36
C ASP A 219 7.69 6.53 15.43
N ALA A 220 9.01 6.29 15.23
CA ALA A 220 9.77 5.49 16.17
C ALA A 220 9.89 6.13 17.56
N ALA A 221 9.81 7.48 17.65
CA ALA A 221 9.86 8.19 18.91
C ALA A 221 8.55 8.06 19.71
N GLU A 222 7.43 7.95 19.01
CA GLU A 222 6.10 7.82 19.62
C GLU A 222 5.68 6.35 19.83
N TRP A 223 6.31 5.41 19.12
CA TRP A 223 5.96 4.00 19.22
C TRP A 223 6.18 3.43 20.62
N ARG A 224 5.21 2.69 21.11
CA ARG A 224 5.29 1.91 22.36
C ARG A 224 4.63 0.55 22.16
N GLU A 225 5.34 -0.50 22.52
CA GLU A 225 4.79 -1.85 22.48
C GLU A 225 3.59 -2.00 23.42
N GLY A 226 2.53 -2.62 22.95
CA GLY A 226 1.29 -2.83 23.70
C GLY A 226 0.27 -1.69 23.55
N GLN A 227 0.56 -0.72 22.68
CA GLN A 227 -0.34 0.37 22.34
C GLN A 227 -0.54 0.40 20.82
N ALA A 228 -1.73 0.86 20.39
CA ALA A 228 -1.95 1.15 18.97
C ALA A 228 -0.99 2.25 18.52
N ALA A 229 -0.14 1.96 17.55
CA ALA A 229 0.83 2.93 17.08
C ALA A 229 0.19 3.97 16.15
N VAL A 230 0.60 5.23 16.30
CA VAL A 230 0.18 6.32 15.41
C VAL A 230 0.83 6.14 14.04
N SER A 231 0.02 5.95 13.01
CA SER A 231 0.46 5.75 11.63
C SER A 231 0.44 7.04 10.82
N PHE A 232 1.35 7.16 9.84
CA PHE A 232 1.36 8.25 8.85
C PHE A 232 0.39 8.00 7.70
N ASP A 233 -0.77 7.41 8.00
CA ASP A 233 -1.80 7.07 7.03
C ASP A 233 -3.13 7.78 7.30
N LYS A 234 -4.22 7.20 6.83
CA LYS A 234 -5.59 7.66 7.03
C LYS A 234 -6.15 7.38 8.44
N GLN A 235 -5.31 7.28 9.47
CA GLN A 235 -5.76 6.99 10.83
C GLN A 235 -6.76 8.05 11.35
N PRO A 236 -6.58 9.37 11.13
CA PRO A 236 -7.59 10.36 11.56
C PRO A 236 -8.99 10.11 10.99
N VAL A 237 -9.05 9.62 9.74
CA VAL A 237 -10.34 9.24 9.14
C VAL A 237 -10.91 8.00 9.80
N ARG A 238 -10.09 6.96 10.03
CA ARG A 238 -10.57 5.74 10.69
C ARG A 238 -11.10 6.04 12.09
N ASP A 239 -10.35 6.82 12.88
CA ASP A 239 -10.73 7.21 14.23
C ASP A 239 -12.06 7.95 14.23
N TYR A 240 -12.24 8.91 13.33
CA TYR A 240 -13.51 9.62 13.17
C TYR A 240 -14.65 8.66 12.78
N LEU A 241 -14.45 7.80 11.79
CA LEU A 241 -15.49 6.87 11.33
C LEU A 241 -15.91 5.86 12.41
N GLU A 242 -15.00 5.49 13.32
CA GLU A 242 -15.32 4.60 14.46
C GLU A 242 -16.14 5.31 15.55
N THR A 243 -16.23 6.65 15.55
CA THR A 243 -17.14 7.40 16.45
C THR A 243 -18.58 7.45 15.97
N LEU A 244 -18.80 7.08 14.70
CA LEU A 244 -20.12 7.14 14.06
C LEU A 244 -20.87 5.82 14.18
N ASP A 245 -22.18 5.90 14.30
CA ASP A 245 -23.08 4.73 14.10
C ASP A 245 -23.27 4.50 12.59
N TRP A 246 -22.25 3.89 11.97
CA TRP A 246 -22.20 3.58 10.54
C TRP A 246 -21.82 2.11 10.33
N ASP A 247 -22.62 1.42 9.53
CA ASP A 247 -22.49 -0.03 9.27
C ASP A 247 -21.34 -0.41 8.31
N LYS A 248 -20.50 0.56 7.94
CA LYS A 248 -19.38 0.41 7.00
C LYS A 248 -19.80 -0.01 5.60
N ARG A 249 -21.00 0.42 5.18
CA ARG A 249 -21.57 0.22 3.84
C ARG A 249 -21.79 1.56 3.12
N PRO A 250 -21.79 1.56 1.77
CA PRO A 250 -22.16 2.75 1.00
C PRO A 250 -23.59 3.22 1.30
N PRO A 251 -23.83 4.54 1.33
CA PRO A 251 -22.89 5.62 1.09
C PRO A 251 -21.98 5.89 2.29
N GLY A 252 -20.71 6.29 2.03
CA GLY A 252 -19.79 6.70 3.09
C GLY A 252 -20.19 8.03 3.73
N PRO A 253 -19.93 8.22 5.04
CA PRO A 253 -20.18 9.50 5.72
C PRO A 253 -19.31 10.62 5.16
N LYS A 254 -19.79 11.86 5.31
CA LYS A 254 -18.98 13.06 5.06
C LYS A 254 -17.93 13.24 6.16
N LEU A 255 -16.79 13.78 5.76
CA LEU A 255 -15.70 14.07 6.67
C LEU A 255 -15.76 15.54 7.15
N PRO A 256 -15.57 15.81 8.44
CA PRO A 256 -15.38 17.17 8.94
C PRO A 256 -14.09 17.79 8.35
N PRO A 257 -14.07 19.12 8.11
CA PRO A 257 -12.89 19.80 7.56
C PRO A 257 -11.59 19.55 8.35
N GLU A 258 -11.68 19.48 9.67
CA GLU A 258 -10.54 19.19 10.56
C GLU A 258 -9.97 17.78 10.33
N VAL A 259 -10.81 16.78 10.05
CA VAL A 259 -10.38 15.42 9.74
C VAL A 259 -9.69 15.37 8.38
N ILE A 260 -10.22 16.10 7.39
CA ILE A 260 -9.60 16.24 6.06
C ILE A 260 -8.22 16.86 6.18
N LEU A 261 -8.11 18.00 6.90
CA LEU A 261 -6.84 18.69 7.11
C LEU A 261 -5.82 17.84 7.86
N ALA A 262 -6.23 17.18 8.95
CA ALA A 262 -5.37 16.29 9.70
C ALA A 262 -4.85 15.13 8.83
N THR A 263 -5.72 14.56 7.99
CA THR A 263 -5.34 13.47 7.09
C THR A 263 -4.40 13.96 5.98
N THR A 264 -4.67 15.12 5.38
CA THR A 264 -3.77 15.74 4.39
C THR A 264 -2.38 15.92 4.98
N GLU A 265 -2.28 16.45 6.21
CA GLU A 265 -1.00 16.67 6.87
C GLU A 265 -0.27 15.34 7.17
N ARG A 266 -0.98 14.26 7.51
CA ARG A 266 -0.37 12.93 7.68
C ARG A 266 0.29 12.42 6.39
N TYR A 267 -0.36 12.59 5.24
CA TYR A 267 0.23 12.21 3.95
C TYR A 267 1.45 13.07 3.62
N ARG A 268 1.40 14.39 3.86
CA ARG A 268 2.56 15.28 3.68
C ARG A 268 3.72 14.91 4.60
N GLN A 269 3.46 14.64 5.87
CA GLN A 269 4.46 14.17 6.83
C GLN A 269 5.11 12.86 6.38
N ALA A 270 4.33 11.91 5.85
CA ALA A 270 4.88 10.69 5.27
C ALA A 270 5.88 10.99 4.15
N ALA A 271 5.53 11.86 3.19
CA ALA A 271 6.43 12.23 2.08
C ALA A 271 7.72 12.90 2.58
N ARG A 272 7.60 13.87 3.48
CA ARG A 272 8.76 14.57 4.07
C ARG A 272 9.67 13.61 4.82
N ARG A 273 9.12 12.82 5.72
CA ARG A 273 9.91 11.98 6.61
C ARG A 273 10.45 10.73 5.93
N ILE A 274 9.65 10.08 5.05
CA ILE A 274 10.06 8.86 4.36
C ILE A 274 10.99 9.20 3.19
N CYS A 275 10.64 10.18 2.38
CA CYS A 275 11.31 10.45 1.12
C CYS A 275 12.16 11.72 1.13
N GLY A 276 11.93 12.65 2.06
CA GLY A 276 12.52 13.99 2.02
C GLY A 276 11.91 14.87 0.92
N ILE A 277 10.67 14.61 0.53
CA ILE A 277 9.94 15.32 -0.53
C ILE A 277 8.95 16.29 0.11
N GLU A 278 8.90 17.53 -0.42
CA GLU A 278 7.80 18.46 -0.18
C GLU A 278 6.75 18.26 -1.27
N PRO A 279 5.58 17.71 -0.93
CA PRO A 279 4.51 17.45 -1.91
C PRO A 279 3.88 18.72 -2.47
#